data_6e65cf69062bf3ce13a55559d69c7f66
#
_entry.id   6e65cf69062bf3ce13a55559d69c7f66
#
_cell.length_a   1.000
_cell.length_b   1.000
_cell.length_c   1.000
_cell.angle_alpha   90.00
_cell.angle_beta   90.00
_cell.angle_gamma   90.00
#
_symmetry.space_group_name_H-M   'P 1'
#
loop_
_entity.id
_entity.type
_entity.pdbx_description
1 polymer ?
#
loop_
_entity_poly.entity_id
_entity_poly.type
_entity_poly.pdbx_seq_one_letter_code
_entity_poly.pdbx_strand_id
1 'polypeptide(L)'
;LLLRINLSCLLLLMTFKLSAATVFVVDSYHAEYLWTSECRRGLESVFNDQHQLTYAEMDTKRIPSSEFANRGNDIWQKILLANPDIVITMDDNALKYLGQRVSDAGIPLVFMGVNNDPKVYFNNGAIPPNVSGVLERPLLKQNLKFLLPRLLDLKAHRTLLLMDSGVTSEAIVNTYRAQGGRDMIGGVQLDFYLANDFKEWQEKINSLSIDDYDAVLISSYSRLKNENGDQVSSEITTEWTSVNSNIPVFAFWRYSVGKNKAIGGFVNSGYKQGELAANIVDEILSVGTIPYIEKSADGEYLFSQYELERWGLKLPNNVLRRAELLE
;
A
#
# COMPACT_ATOMS: atom_id res chain seq x y z
N LEU A 1 -29.14 -42.54 -58.12
CA LEU A 1 -28.96 -41.08 -58.02
C LEU A 1 -28.77 -40.72 -56.53
N LEU A 2 -27.50 -40.63 -56.07
CA LEU A 2 -27.17 -40.33 -54.69
C LEU A 2 -26.92 -38.81 -54.59
N LEU A 3 -27.82 -38.12 -53.87
CA LEU A 3 -27.72 -36.69 -53.56
C LEU A 3 -26.74 -36.54 -52.39
N ARG A 4 -25.54 -36.01 -52.66
CA ARG A 4 -24.57 -35.60 -51.60
C ARG A 4 -24.97 -34.22 -51.09
N ILE A 5 -25.50 -34.15 -49.88
CA ILE A 5 -25.73 -32.91 -49.18
C ILE A 5 -24.38 -32.52 -48.50
N ASN A 6 -23.71 -31.50 -49.04
CA ASN A 6 -22.55 -30.88 -48.40
C ASN A 6 -23.05 -29.93 -47.30
N LEU A 7 -22.92 -30.34 -46.04
CA LEU A 7 -23.16 -29.53 -44.85
C LEU A 7 -21.89 -28.71 -44.55
N SER A 8 -21.81 -27.53 -45.15
CA SER A 8 -20.77 -26.53 -44.77
C SER A 8 -21.11 -25.96 -43.41
N CYS A 9 -20.47 -26.44 -42.37
CA CYS A 9 -20.50 -25.83 -41.05
C CYS A 9 -19.79 -24.47 -41.13
N LEU A 10 -20.56 -23.39 -41.18
CA LEU A 10 -20.10 -22.03 -41.05
C LEU A 10 -19.79 -21.81 -39.56
N LEU A 11 -18.53 -22.01 -39.15
CA LEU A 11 -18.06 -21.59 -37.83
C LEU A 11 -18.10 -20.06 -37.76
N LEU A 12 -19.14 -19.52 -37.15
CA LEU A 12 -19.20 -18.10 -36.80
C LEU A 12 -18.20 -17.92 -35.63
N LEU A 13 -16.97 -17.52 -35.99
CA LEU A 13 -16.03 -16.97 -35.01
C LEU A 13 -16.61 -15.65 -34.52
N MET A 14 -17.38 -15.68 -33.41
CA MET A 14 -17.70 -14.49 -32.67
C MET A 14 -16.37 -13.98 -32.08
N THR A 15 -15.71 -13.09 -32.78
CA THR A 15 -14.67 -12.26 -32.20
C THR A 15 -15.36 -11.34 -31.19
N PHE A 16 -15.36 -11.72 -29.91
CA PHE A 16 -15.63 -10.76 -28.84
C PHE A 16 -14.56 -9.69 -28.95
N LYS A 17 -14.90 -8.58 -29.58
CA LYS A 17 -14.15 -7.34 -29.38
C LYS A 17 -14.38 -6.99 -27.92
N LEU A 18 -13.39 -7.22 -27.07
CA LEU A 18 -13.35 -6.63 -25.76
C LEU A 18 -13.41 -5.12 -25.99
N SER A 19 -14.58 -4.52 -25.76
CA SER A 19 -14.73 -3.07 -25.86
C SER A 19 -13.85 -2.48 -24.75
N ALA A 20 -13.06 -1.46 -25.09
CA ALA A 20 -12.28 -0.75 -24.08
C ALA A 20 -13.24 -0.23 -23.01
N ALA A 21 -13.08 -0.73 -21.79
CA ALA A 21 -13.90 -0.28 -20.67
C ALA A 21 -13.39 1.07 -20.14
N THR A 22 -14.31 1.84 -19.57
CA THR A 22 -14.00 3.10 -18.92
C THR A 22 -13.77 2.85 -17.40
N VAL A 23 -12.54 3.04 -16.97
CA VAL A 23 -12.11 2.83 -15.57
C VAL A 23 -11.87 4.18 -14.90
N PHE A 24 -12.58 4.48 -13.83
CA PHE A 24 -12.38 5.71 -13.07
C PHE A 24 -11.58 5.43 -11.81
N VAL A 25 -10.39 5.98 -11.69
CA VAL A 25 -9.46 5.78 -10.58
C VAL A 25 -9.49 6.99 -9.65
N VAL A 26 -9.75 6.75 -8.38
CA VAL A 26 -9.74 7.79 -7.34
C VAL A 26 -8.58 7.55 -6.39
N ASP A 27 -7.61 8.44 -6.42
CA ASP A 27 -6.48 8.42 -5.52
C ASP A 27 -6.80 9.18 -4.21
N SER A 28 -6.44 8.61 -3.07
CA SER A 28 -6.51 9.32 -1.80
C SER A 28 -5.50 10.49 -1.74
N TYR A 29 -4.39 10.37 -2.44
CA TYR A 29 -3.29 11.35 -2.40
C TYR A 29 -3.12 12.01 -3.78
N HIS A 30 -2.06 12.80 -3.96
CA HIS A 30 -1.71 13.44 -5.23
C HIS A 30 -0.83 12.51 -6.09
N ALA A 31 -0.79 12.76 -7.40
CA ALA A 31 -0.09 11.92 -8.37
C ALA A 31 1.42 11.78 -8.11
N GLU A 32 2.05 12.88 -7.67
CA GLU A 32 3.49 12.93 -7.40
C GLU A 32 3.90 12.19 -6.12
N TYR A 33 2.95 11.80 -5.27
CA TYR A 33 3.25 10.98 -4.11
C TYR A 33 3.71 9.60 -4.59
N LEU A 34 4.92 9.19 -4.19
CA LEU A 34 5.59 8.01 -4.75
C LEU A 34 4.73 6.73 -4.72
N TRP A 35 4.01 6.50 -3.63
CA TRP A 35 3.07 5.38 -3.53
C TRP A 35 1.98 5.45 -4.60
N THR A 36 1.36 6.61 -4.78
CA THR A 36 0.32 6.83 -5.80
C THR A 36 0.88 6.57 -7.20
N SER A 37 2.06 7.12 -7.52
CA SER A 37 2.69 6.95 -8.82
C SER A 37 3.08 5.49 -9.10
N GLU A 38 3.53 4.75 -8.08
CA GLU A 38 3.82 3.31 -8.20
C GLU A 38 2.54 2.50 -8.47
N CYS A 39 1.46 2.75 -7.71
CA CYS A 39 0.18 2.08 -7.92
C CYS A 39 -0.39 2.35 -9.32
N ARG A 40 -0.35 3.61 -9.78
CA ARG A 40 -0.77 3.96 -11.16
C ARG A 40 0.04 3.21 -12.21
N ARG A 41 1.37 3.17 -12.09
CA ARG A 41 2.23 2.40 -13.00
C ARG A 41 1.90 0.91 -13.00
N GLY A 42 1.57 0.35 -11.84
CA GLY A 42 1.12 -1.05 -11.72
C GLY A 42 -0.20 -1.29 -12.47
N LEU A 43 -1.20 -0.41 -12.32
CA LEU A 43 -2.45 -0.46 -13.09
C LEU A 43 -2.19 -0.38 -14.60
N GLU A 44 -1.42 0.61 -15.02
CA GLU A 44 -1.13 0.89 -16.43
C GLU A 44 -0.34 -0.25 -17.10
N SER A 45 0.54 -0.93 -16.35
CA SER A 45 1.31 -2.06 -16.87
C SER A 45 0.47 -3.28 -17.22
N VAL A 46 -0.64 -3.51 -16.52
CA VAL A 46 -1.57 -4.61 -16.81
C VAL A 46 -2.56 -4.20 -17.90
N PHE A 47 -3.16 -3.03 -17.75
CA PHE A 47 -4.17 -2.56 -18.71
C PHE A 47 -3.61 -2.29 -20.11
N ASN A 48 -2.34 -1.89 -20.21
CA ASN A 48 -1.60 -1.75 -21.48
C ASN A 48 -2.45 -1.14 -22.60
N ASP A 49 -3.08 0.02 -22.33
CA ASP A 49 -3.98 0.77 -23.23
C ASP A 49 -5.28 0.03 -23.64
N GLN A 50 -5.60 -1.09 -23.01
CA GLN A 50 -6.84 -1.83 -23.31
C GLN A 50 -8.10 -1.15 -22.74
N HIS A 51 -7.94 -0.30 -21.70
CA HIS A 51 -9.01 0.43 -21.04
C HIS A 51 -8.77 1.93 -21.06
N GLN A 52 -9.85 2.71 -20.98
CA GLN A 52 -9.78 4.15 -20.87
C GLN A 52 -9.73 4.55 -19.39
N LEU A 53 -8.57 5.03 -18.93
CA LEU A 53 -8.37 5.47 -17.54
C LEU A 53 -8.69 6.95 -17.37
N THR A 54 -9.42 7.27 -16.30
CA THR A 54 -9.65 8.64 -15.83
C THR A 54 -9.25 8.71 -14.37
N TYR A 55 -8.41 9.67 -14.01
CA TYR A 55 -7.91 9.85 -12.64
C TYR A 55 -8.52 11.06 -11.95
N ALA A 56 -8.79 10.92 -10.64
CA ALA A 56 -9.18 12.03 -9.76
C ALA A 56 -8.48 11.88 -8.41
N GLU A 57 -8.02 13.01 -7.85
CA GLU A 57 -7.22 13.05 -6.63
C GLU A 57 -7.98 13.71 -5.49
N MET A 58 -8.05 13.03 -4.34
CA MET A 58 -8.57 13.62 -3.10
C MET A 58 -7.55 14.53 -2.42
N ASP A 59 -6.26 14.30 -2.65
CA ASP A 59 -5.14 15.07 -2.13
C ASP A 59 -5.09 15.18 -0.59
N THR A 60 -5.48 14.12 0.10
CA THR A 60 -5.70 14.12 1.55
C THR A 60 -4.42 14.24 2.39
N LYS A 61 -3.24 14.26 1.77
CA LYS A 61 -1.98 14.57 2.47
C LYS A 61 -1.67 16.06 2.54
N ARG A 62 -2.22 16.88 1.63
CA ARG A 62 -1.92 18.30 1.54
C ARG A 62 -3.06 19.20 2.01
N ILE A 63 -4.31 18.71 2.02
CA ILE A 63 -5.48 19.46 2.48
C ILE A 63 -5.88 19.10 3.92
N PRO A 64 -6.57 20.01 4.65
CA PRO A 64 -7.12 19.71 5.97
C PRO A 64 -8.17 18.61 5.91
N SER A 65 -8.27 17.80 6.97
CA SER A 65 -9.27 16.73 7.05
C SER A 65 -10.73 17.19 6.99
N SER A 66 -10.99 18.45 7.38
CA SER A 66 -12.31 19.11 7.25
C SER A 66 -12.78 19.25 5.79
N GLU A 67 -11.86 19.21 4.81
CA GLU A 67 -12.14 19.33 3.38
C GLU A 67 -12.34 17.99 2.68
N PHE A 68 -12.00 16.87 3.31
CA PHE A 68 -12.05 15.54 2.67
C PHE A 68 -13.45 15.18 2.16
N ALA A 69 -14.50 15.50 2.96
CA ALA A 69 -15.87 15.22 2.56
C ALA A 69 -16.29 16.04 1.33
N ASN A 70 -15.92 17.31 1.26
CA ASN A 70 -16.20 18.19 0.12
C ASN A 70 -15.47 17.67 -1.12
N ARG A 71 -14.20 17.33 -0.99
CA ARG A 71 -13.42 16.74 -2.09
C ARG A 71 -14.04 15.43 -2.60
N GLY A 72 -14.50 14.56 -1.69
CA GLY A 72 -15.24 13.35 -2.04
C GLY A 72 -16.55 13.65 -2.79
N ASN A 73 -17.29 14.71 -2.40
CA ASN A 73 -18.49 15.14 -3.11
C ASN A 73 -18.19 15.59 -4.54
N ASP A 74 -17.15 16.39 -4.73
CA ASP A 74 -16.73 16.90 -6.05
C ASP A 74 -16.32 15.73 -6.98
N ILE A 75 -15.58 14.77 -6.44
CA ILE A 75 -15.17 13.57 -7.22
C ILE A 75 -16.39 12.69 -7.54
N TRP A 76 -17.33 12.56 -6.62
CA TRP A 76 -18.57 11.82 -6.87
C TRP A 76 -19.33 12.39 -8.08
N GLN A 77 -19.45 13.72 -8.19
CA GLN A 77 -20.08 14.35 -9.36
C GLN A 77 -19.33 14.02 -10.66
N LYS A 78 -17.99 13.97 -10.61
CA LYS A 78 -17.17 13.57 -11.78
C LYS A 78 -17.42 12.12 -12.17
N ILE A 79 -17.54 11.19 -11.20
CA ILE A 79 -17.87 9.79 -11.45
C ILE A 79 -19.23 9.67 -12.14
N LEU A 80 -20.26 10.38 -11.63
CA LEU A 80 -21.59 10.37 -12.24
C LEU A 80 -21.60 10.90 -13.69
N LEU A 81 -20.81 11.95 -13.97
CA LEU A 81 -20.69 12.50 -15.32
C LEU A 81 -19.91 11.57 -16.25
N ALA A 82 -18.89 10.91 -15.77
CA ALA A 82 -18.07 9.98 -16.55
C ALA A 82 -18.80 8.67 -16.84
N ASN A 83 -19.76 8.28 -15.99
CA ASN A 83 -20.53 7.03 -16.08
C ASN A 83 -19.63 5.82 -16.40
N PRO A 84 -18.63 5.52 -15.54
CA PRO A 84 -17.64 4.49 -15.84
C PRO A 84 -18.21 3.08 -15.70
N ASP A 85 -17.59 2.11 -16.38
CA ASP A 85 -17.90 0.69 -16.25
C ASP A 85 -17.46 0.12 -14.90
N ILE A 86 -16.40 0.69 -14.30
CA ILE A 86 -15.86 0.29 -13.01
C ILE A 86 -15.10 1.45 -12.35
N VAL A 87 -15.10 1.47 -11.02
CA VAL A 87 -14.35 2.44 -10.22
C VAL A 87 -13.25 1.73 -9.44
N ILE A 88 -12.05 2.32 -9.40
CA ILE A 88 -10.97 1.93 -8.49
C ILE A 88 -10.82 3.01 -7.43
N THR A 89 -10.73 2.63 -6.15
CA THR A 89 -10.35 3.54 -5.06
C THR A 89 -9.00 3.13 -4.49
N MET A 90 -8.08 4.09 -4.38
CA MET A 90 -6.75 3.88 -3.82
C MET A 90 -6.69 4.42 -2.40
N ASP A 91 -6.28 3.58 -1.46
CA ASP A 91 -6.15 3.83 -0.02
C ASP A 91 -7.48 4.10 0.73
N ASP A 92 -7.37 4.19 2.04
CA ASP A 92 -8.49 4.25 2.98
C ASP A 92 -9.41 5.46 2.79
N ASN A 93 -8.85 6.65 2.46
CA ASN A 93 -9.67 7.86 2.34
C ASN A 93 -10.60 7.81 1.11
N ALA A 94 -10.10 7.39 -0.05
CA ALA A 94 -10.93 7.26 -1.25
C ALA A 94 -12.06 6.25 -1.02
N LEU A 95 -11.74 5.08 -0.44
CA LEU A 95 -12.75 4.08 -0.12
C LEU A 95 -13.79 4.62 0.90
N LYS A 96 -13.33 5.31 1.94
CA LYS A 96 -14.20 5.88 2.99
C LYS A 96 -15.23 6.86 2.44
N TYR A 97 -14.83 7.75 1.55
CA TYR A 97 -15.72 8.84 1.09
C TYR A 97 -16.53 8.47 -0.14
N LEU A 98 -16.12 7.47 -0.91
CA LEU A 98 -16.75 7.10 -2.18
C LEU A 98 -17.26 5.66 -2.23
N GLY A 99 -16.67 4.74 -1.48
CA GLY A 99 -16.94 3.30 -1.60
C GLY A 99 -18.42 2.95 -1.51
N GLN A 100 -19.11 3.43 -0.47
CA GLN A 100 -20.55 3.18 -0.31
C GLN A 100 -21.37 3.76 -1.47
N ARG A 101 -21.08 4.99 -1.91
CA ARG A 101 -21.81 5.67 -2.99
C ARG A 101 -21.69 4.96 -4.32
N VAL A 102 -20.47 4.53 -4.65
CA VAL A 102 -20.18 3.76 -5.88
C VAL A 102 -20.94 2.44 -5.86
N SER A 103 -20.88 1.74 -4.72
CA SER A 103 -21.60 0.48 -4.54
C SER A 103 -23.11 0.65 -4.65
N ASP A 104 -23.70 1.66 -3.99
CA ASP A 104 -25.15 1.93 -4.00
C ASP A 104 -25.65 2.32 -5.40
N ALA A 105 -24.80 2.93 -6.22
CA ALA A 105 -25.08 3.20 -7.63
C ALA A 105 -25.01 1.96 -8.53
N GLY A 106 -24.67 0.80 -7.98
CA GLY A 106 -24.53 -0.46 -8.73
C GLY A 106 -23.27 -0.54 -9.60
N ILE A 107 -22.33 0.41 -9.46
CA ILE A 107 -21.07 0.39 -10.20
C ILE A 107 -20.11 -0.58 -9.50
N PRO A 108 -19.47 -1.53 -10.22
CA PRO A 108 -18.42 -2.37 -9.67
C PRO A 108 -17.28 -1.53 -9.08
N LEU A 109 -16.82 -1.92 -7.90
CA LEU A 109 -15.77 -1.21 -7.17
C LEU A 109 -14.61 -2.14 -6.83
N VAL A 110 -13.41 -1.73 -7.18
CA VAL A 110 -12.16 -2.36 -6.73
C VAL A 110 -11.39 -1.37 -5.86
N PHE A 111 -11.03 -1.75 -4.64
CA PHE A 111 -10.13 -0.94 -3.83
C PHE A 111 -8.71 -1.53 -3.82
N MET A 112 -7.69 -0.68 -3.60
CA MET A 112 -6.31 -1.11 -3.38
C MET A 112 -5.63 -0.25 -2.33
N GLY A 113 -4.57 -0.76 -1.70
CA GLY A 113 -3.79 -0.04 -0.70
C GLY A 113 -4.53 0.22 0.62
N VAL A 114 -5.61 -0.51 0.90
CA VAL A 114 -6.43 -0.30 2.10
C VAL A 114 -5.81 -0.98 3.31
N ASN A 115 -5.47 -0.17 4.31
CA ASN A 115 -4.83 -0.64 5.55
C ASN A 115 -5.83 -1.08 6.62
N ASN A 116 -6.98 -0.44 6.71
CA ASN A 116 -8.01 -0.75 7.70
C ASN A 116 -8.82 -2.02 7.30
N ASP A 117 -9.71 -2.48 8.19
CA ASP A 117 -10.76 -3.42 7.78
C ASP A 117 -11.74 -2.69 6.84
N PRO A 118 -11.82 -3.06 5.55
CA PRO A 118 -12.64 -2.33 4.59
C PRO A 118 -14.14 -2.32 4.95
N LYS A 119 -14.61 -3.27 5.75
CA LYS A 119 -16.01 -3.33 6.23
C LYS A 119 -16.43 -2.08 6.97
N VAL A 120 -15.51 -1.38 7.64
CA VAL A 120 -15.82 -0.15 8.40
C VAL A 120 -16.23 1.02 7.51
N TYR A 121 -15.99 0.94 6.21
CA TYR A 121 -16.31 1.96 5.23
C TYR A 121 -17.68 1.75 4.56
N PHE A 122 -18.34 0.64 4.87
CA PHE A 122 -19.65 0.31 4.33
C PHE A 122 -20.74 0.26 5.41
N ASN A 123 -21.93 0.67 5.02
CA ASN A 123 -23.12 0.55 5.86
C ASN A 123 -23.30 -0.92 6.25
N ASN A 124 -23.79 -1.20 7.44
CA ASN A 124 -23.99 -2.55 7.98
C ASN A 124 -22.70 -3.35 8.29
N GLY A 125 -21.51 -2.77 8.17
CA GLY A 125 -20.24 -3.45 8.49
C GLY A 125 -19.96 -4.70 7.64
N ALA A 126 -20.43 -4.70 6.39
CA ALA A 126 -20.22 -5.81 5.45
C ALA A 126 -19.79 -5.27 4.08
N ILE A 127 -18.99 -6.05 3.38
CA ILE A 127 -18.57 -5.71 2.01
C ILE A 127 -19.75 -5.97 1.06
N PRO A 128 -20.17 -4.97 0.26
CA PRO A 128 -21.22 -5.16 -0.73
C PRO A 128 -20.83 -6.16 -1.83
N PRO A 129 -21.82 -6.81 -2.47
CA PRO A 129 -21.55 -7.88 -3.45
C PRO A 129 -20.88 -7.42 -4.74
N ASN A 130 -20.90 -6.11 -5.05
CA ASN A 130 -20.24 -5.51 -6.21
C ASN A 130 -18.88 -4.88 -5.85
N VAL A 131 -18.27 -5.26 -4.72
CA VAL A 131 -17.00 -4.71 -4.24
C VAL A 131 -15.99 -5.82 -4.02
N SER A 132 -14.79 -5.62 -4.58
CA SER A 132 -13.60 -6.41 -4.31
C SER A 132 -12.38 -5.50 -4.10
N GLY A 133 -11.20 -6.07 -3.96
CA GLY A 133 -9.99 -5.27 -3.88
C GLY A 133 -8.80 -5.96 -3.26
N VAL A 134 -7.76 -5.18 -3.04
CA VAL A 134 -6.47 -5.61 -2.50
C VAL A 134 -6.17 -4.85 -1.21
N LEU A 135 -5.93 -5.59 -0.13
CA LEU A 135 -5.54 -5.02 1.15
C LEU A 135 -4.03 -4.77 1.20
N GLU A 136 -3.65 -3.63 1.76
CA GLU A 136 -2.27 -3.40 2.16
C GLU A 136 -2.08 -3.86 3.62
N ARG A 137 -1.02 -4.62 3.87
CA ARG A 137 -0.66 -5.04 5.23
C ARG A 137 0.84 -4.87 5.43
N PRO A 138 1.28 -4.25 6.54
CA PRO A 138 2.69 -4.21 6.88
C PRO A 138 3.27 -5.62 6.94
N LEU A 139 4.42 -5.80 6.30
CA LEU A 139 5.09 -7.09 6.22
C LEU A 139 5.90 -7.39 7.48
N LEU A 140 5.28 -7.14 8.65
CA LEU A 140 5.89 -7.29 9.99
C LEU A 140 6.44 -8.70 10.21
N LYS A 141 5.62 -9.71 9.92
CA LYS A 141 6.01 -11.10 10.15
C LYS A 141 7.19 -11.50 9.29
N GLN A 142 7.22 -11.08 8.03
CA GLN A 142 8.30 -11.36 7.10
C GLN A 142 9.61 -10.71 7.55
N ASN A 143 9.56 -9.46 7.99
CA ASN A 143 10.72 -8.76 8.50
C ASN A 143 11.18 -9.30 9.85
N LEU A 144 10.31 -9.36 10.84
CA LEU A 144 10.69 -9.72 12.22
C LEU A 144 11.03 -11.19 12.40
N LYS A 145 10.30 -12.10 11.72
CA LYS A 145 10.53 -13.54 11.89
C LYS A 145 11.60 -14.10 10.96
N PHE A 146 11.67 -13.60 9.72
CA PHE A 146 12.48 -14.24 8.69
C PHE A 146 13.68 -13.42 8.24
N LEU A 147 13.63 -12.09 8.33
CA LEU A 147 14.69 -11.22 7.83
C LEU A 147 15.62 -10.75 8.94
N LEU A 148 15.12 -9.97 9.91
CA LEU A 148 15.97 -9.35 10.93
C LEU A 148 16.82 -10.34 11.72
N PRO A 149 16.34 -11.52 12.17
CA PRO A 149 17.18 -12.51 12.86
C PRO A 149 18.30 -13.10 12.01
N ARG A 150 18.29 -12.87 10.71
CA ARG A 150 19.34 -13.33 9.78
C ARG A 150 20.30 -12.20 9.39
N LEU A 151 19.92 -10.96 9.62
CA LEU A 151 20.73 -9.78 9.33
C LEU A 151 21.46 -9.27 10.56
N LEU A 152 20.81 -9.36 11.72
CA LEU A 152 21.29 -8.79 12.98
C LEU A 152 21.68 -9.88 13.94
N ASP A 153 22.73 -9.61 14.72
CA ASP A 153 23.02 -10.33 15.97
C ASP A 153 22.09 -9.77 17.05
N LEU A 154 20.91 -10.39 17.21
CA LEU A 154 19.88 -9.91 18.12
C LEU A 154 20.34 -10.06 19.58
N LYS A 155 20.46 -8.96 20.30
CA LYS A 155 20.85 -8.91 21.71
C LYS A 155 19.67 -8.63 22.63
N ALA A 156 18.93 -7.59 22.32
CA ALA A 156 17.74 -7.18 23.07
C ALA A 156 16.50 -8.04 22.76
N HIS A 157 16.47 -8.68 21.59
CA HIS A 157 15.29 -9.36 21.04
C HIS A 157 14.07 -8.44 21.01
N ARG A 158 14.28 -7.14 20.79
CA ARG A 158 13.25 -6.10 20.73
C ARG A 158 13.43 -5.21 19.52
N THR A 159 12.33 -4.88 18.90
CA THR A 159 12.26 -3.97 17.74
C THR A 159 11.17 -2.94 18.00
N LEU A 160 11.47 -1.68 17.75
CA LEU A 160 10.48 -0.60 17.81
C LEU A 160 9.86 -0.39 16.43
N LEU A 161 8.53 -0.35 16.35
CA LEU A 161 7.80 0.18 15.20
C LEU A 161 7.40 1.62 15.49
N LEU A 162 8.06 2.56 14.83
CA LEU A 162 7.86 4.00 14.98
C LEU A 162 7.02 4.55 13.84
N MET A 163 5.94 5.25 14.18
CA MET A 163 4.95 5.80 13.24
C MET A 163 4.47 7.18 13.69
N ASP A 164 3.83 7.94 12.81
CA ASP A 164 3.04 9.09 13.20
C ASP A 164 1.73 8.67 13.88
N SER A 165 1.04 9.58 14.57
CA SER A 165 -0.28 9.33 15.21
C SER A 165 -1.46 9.49 14.24
N GLY A 166 -1.26 9.21 12.95
CA GLY A 166 -2.32 9.31 11.94
C GLY A 166 -3.20 8.07 11.83
N VAL A 167 -4.30 8.20 11.10
CA VAL A 167 -5.32 7.13 10.91
C VAL A 167 -4.71 5.84 10.36
N THR A 168 -3.74 5.94 9.45
CA THR A 168 -3.06 4.77 8.88
C THR A 168 -2.28 4.00 9.97
N SER A 169 -1.57 4.71 10.82
CA SER A 169 -0.80 4.13 11.92
C SER A 169 -1.70 3.46 12.96
N GLU A 170 -2.79 4.12 13.31
CA GLU A 170 -3.82 3.54 14.19
C GLU A 170 -4.44 2.27 13.58
N ALA A 171 -4.74 2.29 12.29
CA ALA A 171 -5.26 1.12 11.57
C ALA A 171 -4.26 -0.05 11.59
N ILE A 172 -2.97 0.21 11.40
CA ILE A 172 -1.91 -0.81 11.49
C ILE A 172 -1.88 -1.43 12.89
N VAL A 173 -1.84 -0.62 13.94
CA VAL A 173 -1.80 -1.09 15.33
C VAL A 173 -3.05 -1.90 15.67
N ASN A 174 -4.23 -1.38 15.31
CA ASN A 174 -5.51 -2.04 15.58
C ASN A 174 -5.64 -3.37 14.81
N THR A 175 -5.25 -3.40 13.54
CA THR A 175 -5.25 -4.63 12.74
C THR A 175 -4.31 -5.68 13.32
N TYR A 176 -3.12 -5.29 13.77
CA TYR A 176 -2.17 -6.18 14.43
C TYR A 176 -2.74 -6.77 15.72
N ARG A 177 -3.32 -5.93 16.59
CA ARG A 177 -3.93 -6.35 17.86
C ARG A 177 -5.18 -7.23 17.65
N ALA A 178 -6.03 -6.88 16.69
CA ALA A 178 -7.23 -7.65 16.36
C ALA A 178 -6.93 -9.06 15.81
N GLN A 179 -5.76 -9.24 15.17
CA GLN A 179 -5.30 -10.55 14.70
C GLN A 179 -4.66 -11.41 15.81
N GLY A 180 -4.83 -11.05 17.07
CA GLY A 180 -4.22 -11.72 18.21
C GLY A 180 -2.72 -11.49 18.28
N GLY A 181 -2.27 -10.34 17.79
CA GLY A 181 -0.88 -9.92 17.82
C GLY A 181 -0.33 -10.02 19.25
N ARG A 182 0.52 -11.00 19.46
CA ARG A 182 1.33 -11.07 20.67
C ARG A 182 2.46 -10.06 20.48
N ASP A 183 2.90 -9.44 21.56
CA ASP A 183 4.06 -8.54 21.52
C ASP A 183 5.35 -9.23 21.07
N MET A 184 5.25 -10.50 20.64
CA MET A 184 6.35 -11.36 20.17
C MET A 184 6.08 -11.92 18.77
N ILE A 185 6.94 -11.62 17.81
CA ILE A 185 6.93 -12.18 16.45
C ILE A 185 8.27 -12.89 16.20
N GLY A 186 8.23 -14.22 16.06
CA GLY A 186 9.46 -14.98 15.76
C GLY A 186 10.55 -14.92 16.82
N GLY A 187 10.19 -14.66 18.09
CA GLY A 187 11.13 -14.51 19.18
C GLY A 187 11.60 -13.06 19.40
N VAL A 188 11.09 -12.10 18.61
CA VAL A 188 11.39 -10.67 18.74
C VAL A 188 10.17 -9.95 19.31
N GLN A 189 10.36 -9.19 20.37
CA GLN A 189 9.34 -8.32 20.94
C GLN A 189 9.16 -7.10 20.03
N LEU A 190 7.92 -6.77 19.70
CA LEU A 190 7.55 -5.59 18.92
C LEU A 190 6.86 -4.56 19.80
N ASP A 191 7.50 -3.41 19.95
CA ASP A 191 6.92 -2.26 20.62
C ASP A 191 6.41 -1.26 19.57
N PHE A 192 5.32 -0.56 19.89
CA PHE A 192 4.75 0.48 19.04
C PHE A 192 4.95 1.85 19.67
N TYR A 193 5.35 2.83 18.87
CA TYR A 193 5.37 4.22 19.28
C TYR A 193 4.75 5.11 18.18
N LEU A 194 3.76 5.93 18.57
CA LEU A 194 3.06 6.86 17.69
C LEU A 194 3.45 8.29 18.08
N ALA A 195 4.26 8.94 17.27
CA ALA A 195 4.70 10.31 17.48
C ALA A 195 3.63 11.30 16.96
N ASN A 196 3.30 12.31 17.75
CA ASN A 196 2.31 13.33 17.40
C ASN A 196 2.87 14.40 16.46
N ASP A 197 4.17 14.68 16.56
CA ASP A 197 4.89 15.66 15.76
C ASP A 197 6.34 15.22 15.51
N PHE A 198 7.07 16.02 14.75
CA PHE A 198 8.45 15.71 14.39
C PHE A 198 9.41 15.81 15.57
N LYS A 199 9.14 16.69 16.54
CA LYS A 199 9.95 16.82 17.75
C LYS A 199 9.88 15.56 18.61
N GLU A 200 8.67 15.05 18.86
CA GLU A 200 8.45 13.80 19.58
C GLU A 200 9.10 12.59 18.88
N TRP A 201 9.02 12.59 17.53
CA TRP A 201 9.74 11.61 16.69
C TRP A 201 11.25 11.66 16.92
N GLN A 202 11.83 12.87 16.88
CA GLN A 202 13.26 13.08 17.10
C GLN A 202 13.69 12.68 18.52
N GLU A 203 12.93 13.07 19.53
CA GLU A 203 13.20 12.69 20.93
C GLU A 203 13.18 11.16 21.08
N LYS A 204 12.22 10.48 20.45
CA LYS A 204 12.15 9.03 20.50
C LYS A 204 13.36 8.38 19.83
N ILE A 205 13.76 8.78 18.65
CA ILE A 205 14.95 8.26 17.95
C ILE A 205 16.21 8.48 18.77
N ASN A 206 16.41 9.68 19.33
CA ASN A 206 17.58 10.02 20.14
C ASN A 206 17.65 9.21 21.46
N SER A 207 16.51 8.72 21.94
CA SER A 207 16.42 7.89 23.14
C SER A 207 16.74 6.41 22.93
N LEU A 208 16.86 5.96 21.66
CA LEU A 208 17.10 4.54 21.37
C LEU A 208 18.53 4.11 21.65
N SER A 209 18.66 2.96 22.30
CA SER A 209 19.92 2.31 22.62
C SER A 209 19.97 0.88 22.07
N ILE A 210 21.17 0.43 21.69
CA ILE A 210 21.43 -0.96 21.27
C ILE A 210 21.23 -1.96 22.43
N ASP A 211 21.23 -1.49 23.68
CA ASP A 211 20.95 -2.32 24.84
C ASP A 211 19.44 -2.58 25.02
N ASP A 212 18.59 -1.70 24.48
CA ASP A 212 17.14 -1.79 24.60
C ASP A 212 16.47 -2.35 23.34
N TYR A 213 17.01 -2.04 22.15
CA TYR A 213 16.44 -2.40 20.86
C TYR A 213 17.51 -2.81 19.85
N ASP A 214 17.26 -3.88 19.11
CA ASP A 214 18.14 -4.34 18.03
C ASP A 214 17.95 -3.53 16.74
N ALA A 215 16.75 -2.97 16.54
CA ALA A 215 16.40 -2.18 15.35
C ALA A 215 15.19 -1.27 15.62
N VAL A 216 15.06 -0.25 14.79
CA VAL A 216 13.82 0.50 14.62
C VAL A 216 13.28 0.26 13.19
N LEU A 217 12.00 -0.07 13.11
CA LEU A 217 11.23 -0.11 11.88
C LEU A 217 10.44 1.19 11.78
N ILE A 218 10.62 1.95 10.71
CA ILE A 218 9.81 3.13 10.45
C ILE A 218 8.69 2.80 9.47
N SER A 219 7.50 3.32 9.74
CA SER A 219 6.32 3.08 8.94
C SER A 219 5.65 4.41 8.57
N SER A 220 4.33 4.55 8.63
CA SER A 220 3.64 5.79 8.31
C SER A 220 4.19 6.98 9.12
N TYR A 221 4.67 8.01 8.45
CA TYR A 221 5.24 9.21 9.08
C TYR A 221 4.98 10.50 8.27
N SER A 222 4.12 10.42 7.28
CA SER A 222 3.84 11.52 6.37
C SER A 222 2.97 12.64 6.97
N ARG A 223 2.50 12.48 8.20
CA ARG A 223 1.69 13.49 8.89
C ARG A 223 2.45 14.28 9.97
N LEU A 224 3.73 14.01 10.14
CA LEU A 224 4.55 14.73 11.09
C LEU A 224 4.65 16.21 10.72
N LYS A 225 4.50 17.08 11.72
CA LYS A 225 4.62 18.53 11.59
C LYS A 225 5.78 19.04 12.41
N ASN A 226 6.41 20.12 11.94
CA ASN A 226 7.40 20.85 12.70
C ASN A 226 6.74 21.77 13.77
N GLU A 227 7.54 22.47 14.54
CA GLU A 227 7.07 23.41 15.59
C GLU A 227 6.24 24.57 15.04
N ASN A 228 6.39 24.91 13.76
CA ASN A 228 5.59 25.93 13.08
C ASN A 228 4.24 25.39 12.56
N GLY A 229 3.99 24.09 12.68
CA GLY A 229 2.79 23.44 12.14
C GLY A 229 2.89 23.03 10.67
N ASP A 230 4.05 23.23 10.02
CA ASP A 230 4.29 22.82 8.65
C ASP A 230 4.56 21.31 8.58
N GLN A 231 4.08 20.68 7.54
CA GLN A 231 4.33 19.26 7.29
C GLN A 231 5.81 19.03 6.98
N VAL A 232 6.42 18.06 7.67
CA VAL A 232 7.77 17.60 7.38
C VAL A 232 7.71 16.58 6.25
N SER A 233 8.53 16.75 5.22
CA SER A 233 8.55 15.81 4.10
C SER A 233 9.02 14.42 4.55
N SER A 234 8.51 13.40 3.86
CA SER A 234 8.91 12.01 4.12
C SER A 234 10.41 11.81 3.94
N GLU A 235 11.01 12.53 3.01
CA GLU A 235 12.45 12.50 2.75
C GLU A 235 13.25 13.04 3.92
N ILE A 236 12.93 14.26 4.40
CA ILE A 236 13.57 14.86 5.57
C ILE A 236 13.42 13.94 6.80
N THR A 237 12.23 13.39 7.03
CA THR A 237 11.98 12.50 8.17
C THR A 237 12.87 11.27 8.11
N THR A 238 12.96 10.62 6.95
CA THR A 238 13.72 9.38 6.79
C THR A 238 15.24 9.64 6.90
N GLU A 239 15.73 10.68 6.23
CA GLU A 239 17.14 11.06 6.28
C GLU A 239 17.57 11.44 7.69
N TRP A 240 16.80 12.30 8.35
CA TRP A 240 17.09 12.68 9.72
C TRP A 240 17.13 11.45 10.64
N THR A 241 16.16 10.54 10.49
CA THR A 241 16.07 9.31 11.29
C THR A 241 17.30 8.42 11.11
N SER A 242 17.69 8.18 9.85
CA SER A 242 18.85 7.33 9.56
C SER A 242 20.14 7.92 10.11
N VAL A 243 20.35 9.22 9.92
CA VAL A 243 21.60 9.90 10.34
C VAL A 243 21.74 9.96 11.88
N ASN A 244 20.62 10.15 12.58
CA ASN A 244 20.63 10.36 14.04
C ASN A 244 20.32 9.11 14.87
N SER A 245 19.95 7.99 14.23
CA SER A 245 19.71 6.74 14.96
C SER A 245 21.02 6.07 15.38
N ASN A 246 21.06 5.62 16.64
CA ASN A 246 22.16 4.81 17.19
C ASN A 246 21.97 3.30 16.94
N ILE A 247 20.86 2.91 16.33
CA ILE A 247 20.52 1.51 15.99
C ILE A 247 20.07 1.41 14.55
N PRO A 248 20.15 0.22 13.90
CA PRO A 248 19.76 0.01 12.52
C PRO A 248 18.32 0.42 12.24
N VAL A 249 18.11 1.18 11.14
CA VAL A 249 16.81 1.67 10.70
C VAL A 249 16.33 0.87 9.51
N PHE A 250 15.16 0.23 9.62
CA PHE A 250 14.49 -0.51 8.55
C PHE A 250 13.16 0.14 8.19
N ALA A 251 12.59 -0.19 7.02
CA ALA A 251 11.34 0.38 6.56
C ALA A 251 10.47 -0.63 5.79
N PHE A 252 9.18 -0.31 5.64
CA PHE A 252 8.19 -1.14 4.94
C PHE A 252 7.83 -0.63 3.54
N TRP A 253 8.27 0.56 3.16
CA TRP A 253 7.96 1.17 1.86
C TRP A 253 9.21 1.52 1.09
N ARG A 254 9.14 1.31 -0.22
CA ARG A 254 10.21 1.54 -1.16
C ARG A 254 10.81 2.95 -1.06
N TYR A 255 9.99 3.97 -0.96
CA TYR A 255 10.43 5.38 -0.89
C TYR A 255 11.23 5.73 0.38
N SER A 256 11.18 4.87 1.39
CA SER A 256 11.94 5.04 2.63
C SER A 256 13.34 4.45 2.58
N VAL A 257 13.69 3.71 1.51
CA VAL A 257 14.96 2.98 1.36
C VAL A 257 15.92 3.77 0.48
N GLY A 258 17.19 3.81 0.85
CA GLY A 258 18.23 4.50 0.06
C GLY A 258 19.37 5.00 0.91
N LYS A 259 20.33 5.66 0.26
CA LYS A 259 21.49 6.30 0.91
C LYS A 259 21.01 7.36 1.89
N ASN A 260 21.53 7.32 3.12
CA ASN A 260 21.10 8.16 4.26
C ASN A 260 19.62 8.01 4.63
N LYS A 261 18.96 6.94 4.20
CA LYS A 261 17.59 6.57 4.54
C LYS A 261 17.60 5.23 5.27
N ALA A 262 16.48 4.52 5.27
CA ALA A 262 16.43 3.18 5.88
C ALA A 262 17.28 2.18 5.08
N ILE A 263 17.77 1.17 5.80
CA ILE A 263 18.53 0.03 5.24
C ILE A 263 17.70 -0.70 4.19
N GLY A 264 16.39 -0.81 4.42
CA GLY A 264 15.48 -1.56 3.59
C GLY A 264 14.78 -2.67 4.35
N GLY A 265 14.45 -3.74 3.66
CA GLY A 265 13.74 -4.88 4.23
C GLY A 265 12.95 -5.65 3.18
N PHE A 266 11.94 -6.38 3.65
CA PHE A 266 10.87 -6.88 2.82
C PHE A 266 9.76 -5.83 2.81
N VAL A 267 9.67 -5.06 1.70
CA VAL A 267 8.86 -3.84 1.61
C VAL A 267 7.60 -4.04 0.80
N ASN A 268 6.56 -3.27 1.12
CA ASN A 268 5.35 -3.19 0.31
C ASN A 268 5.67 -2.46 -1.00
N SER A 269 5.09 -2.96 -2.08
CA SER A 269 5.22 -2.41 -3.42
C SER A 269 3.89 -1.82 -3.89
N GLY A 270 3.84 -0.50 -4.11
CA GLY A 270 2.69 0.16 -4.71
C GLY A 270 2.42 -0.37 -6.12
N TYR A 271 3.49 -0.66 -6.87
CA TYR A 271 3.38 -1.26 -8.20
C TYR A 271 2.64 -2.61 -8.17
N LYS A 272 2.97 -3.50 -7.21
CA LYS A 272 2.27 -4.78 -7.04
C LYS A 272 0.82 -4.61 -6.62
N GLN A 273 0.50 -3.61 -5.81
CA GLN A 273 -0.89 -3.28 -5.46
C GLN A 273 -1.68 -2.90 -6.72
N GLY A 274 -1.10 -2.08 -7.59
CA GLY A 274 -1.70 -1.69 -8.87
C GLY A 274 -1.90 -2.88 -9.81
N GLU A 275 -0.87 -3.73 -9.99
CA GLU A 275 -0.97 -4.95 -10.81
C GLU A 275 -2.11 -5.87 -10.34
N LEU A 276 -2.22 -6.13 -9.04
CA LEU A 276 -3.26 -6.99 -8.48
C LEU A 276 -4.66 -6.38 -8.66
N ALA A 277 -4.81 -5.07 -8.41
CA ALA A 277 -6.08 -4.38 -8.60
C ALA A 277 -6.53 -4.40 -10.07
N ALA A 278 -5.60 -4.21 -11.01
CA ALA A 278 -5.89 -4.29 -12.44
C ALA A 278 -6.33 -5.69 -12.87
N ASN A 279 -5.67 -6.74 -12.38
CA ASN A 279 -6.09 -8.12 -12.66
C ASN A 279 -7.50 -8.41 -12.13
N ILE A 280 -7.87 -7.88 -10.96
CA ILE A 280 -9.24 -7.99 -10.42
C ILE A 280 -10.23 -7.27 -11.35
N VAL A 281 -9.88 -6.07 -11.84
CA VAL A 281 -10.72 -5.32 -12.80
C VAL A 281 -10.93 -6.12 -14.08
N ASP A 282 -9.87 -6.67 -14.66
CA ASP A 282 -9.94 -7.49 -15.88
C ASP A 282 -10.80 -8.74 -15.68
N GLU A 283 -10.71 -9.40 -14.52
CA GLU A 283 -11.56 -10.53 -14.17
C GLU A 283 -13.03 -10.12 -14.10
N ILE A 284 -13.35 -9.01 -13.42
CA ILE A 284 -14.73 -8.49 -13.32
C ILE A 284 -15.29 -8.16 -14.70
N LEU A 285 -14.52 -7.47 -15.54
CA LEU A 285 -14.95 -7.05 -16.87
C LEU A 285 -15.10 -8.22 -17.85
N SER A 286 -14.28 -9.25 -17.74
CA SER A 286 -14.28 -10.41 -18.65
C SER A 286 -15.27 -11.50 -18.23
N VAL A 287 -15.38 -11.78 -16.93
CA VAL A 287 -16.17 -12.92 -16.41
C VAL A 287 -17.50 -12.44 -15.80
N GLY A 288 -17.58 -11.17 -15.35
CA GLY A 288 -18.76 -10.60 -14.71
C GLY A 288 -18.98 -11.06 -13.26
N THR A 289 -17.99 -11.70 -12.64
CA THR A 289 -18.02 -12.13 -11.24
C THR A 289 -17.11 -11.25 -10.40
N ILE A 290 -17.52 -11.00 -9.16
CA ILE A 290 -16.70 -10.24 -8.20
C ILE A 290 -15.83 -11.23 -7.43
N PRO A 291 -14.49 -11.20 -7.60
CA PRO A 291 -13.61 -12.11 -6.90
C PRO A 291 -13.49 -11.77 -5.40
N TYR A 292 -12.90 -12.67 -4.63
CA TYR A 292 -12.60 -12.43 -3.23
C TYR A 292 -11.56 -11.32 -3.06
N ILE A 293 -11.65 -10.61 -1.91
CA ILE A 293 -10.65 -9.60 -1.54
C ILE A 293 -9.31 -10.28 -1.31
N GLU A 294 -8.28 -9.80 -2.01
CA GLU A 294 -6.93 -10.30 -1.88
C GLU A 294 -6.14 -9.57 -0.79
N LYS A 295 -5.32 -10.31 -0.08
CA LYS A 295 -4.29 -9.75 0.80
C LYS A 295 -2.99 -9.73 0.01
N SER A 296 -2.46 -8.57 -0.28
CA SER A 296 -1.12 -8.47 -0.86
C SER A 296 -0.11 -9.03 0.15
N ALA A 297 0.33 -10.25 -0.08
CA ALA A 297 1.44 -10.86 0.66
C ALA A 297 2.77 -10.69 -0.07
N ASP A 298 2.73 -10.20 -1.31
CA ASP A 298 3.89 -10.08 -2.19
C ASP A 298 4.56 -8.73 -1.98
N GLY A 299 5.54 -8.73 -1.08
CA GLY A 299 6.52 -7.66 -0.98
C GLY A 299 7.76 -7.98 -1.82
N GLU A 300 8.68 -7.06 -1.84
CA GLU A 300 9.97 -7.19 -2.50
C GLU A 300 11.12 -6.99 -1.51
N TYR A 301 12.24 -7.70 -1.73
CA TYR A 301 13.46 -7.45 -0.98
C TYR A 301 14.17 -6.25 -1.61
N LEU A 302 14.18 -5.15 -0.88
CA LEU A 302 14.81 -3.90 -1.29
C LEU A 302 15.75 -3.41 -0.21
N PHE A 303 17.01 -3.11 -0.59
CA PHE A 303 18.01 -2.63 0.35
C PHE A 303 18.85 -1.52 -0.24
N SER A 304 19.32 -0.62 0.62
CA SER A 304 20.38 0.32 0.31
C SER A 304 21.72 -0.35 0.52
N GLN A 305 22.54 -0.43 -0.53
CA GLN A 305 23.90 -0.95 -0.42
C GLN A 305 24.74 -0.10 0.53
N TYR A 306 24.62 1.22 0.44
CA TYR A 306 25.31 2.17 1.32
C TYR A 306 24.98 1.91 2.81
N GLU A 307 23.70 1.74 3.16
CA GLU A 307 23.30 1.54 4.56
C GLU A 307 23.67 0.14 5.08
N LEU A 308 23.63 -0.89 4.23
CA LEU A 308 24.14 -2.22 4.58
C LEU A 308 25.64 -2.15 4.95
N GLU A 309 26.44 -1.47 4.15
CA GLU A 309 27.88 -1.28 4.38
C GLU A 309 28.13 -0.45 5.66
N ARG A 310 27.40 0.65 5.84
CA ARG A 310 27.49 1.51 7.02
C ARG A 310 27.24 0.76 8.32
N TRP A 311 26.27 -0.16 8.32
CA TRP A 311 25.92 -0.97 9.50
C TRP A 311 26.68 -2.30 9.56
N GLY A 312 27.55 -2.60 8.60
CA GLY A 312 28.31 -3.85 8.52
C GLY A 312 27.45 -5.09 8.30
N LEU A 313 26.27 -4.92 7.70
CA LEU A 313 25.29 -5.98 7.51
C LEU A 313 25.51 -6.73 6.20
N LYS A 314 25.32 -8.05 6.22
CA LYS A 314 25.44 -8.91 5.04
C LYS A 314 24.13 -9.63 4.79
N LEU A 315 23.60 -9.49 3.58
CA LEU A 315 22.40 -10.21 3.18
C LEU A 315 22.69 -11.71 3.06
N PRO A 316 21.79 -12.56 3.58
CA PRO A 316 21.85 -14.00 3.30
C PRO A 316 21.77 -14.28 1.81
N ASN A 317 22.48 -15.29 1.30
CA ASN A 317 22.54 -15.58 -0.14
C ASN A 317 21.18 -15.78 -0.81
N ASN A 318 20.20 -16.35 -0.11
CA ASN A 318 18.85 -16.54 -0.62
C ASN A 318 18.05 -15.24 -0.69
N VAL A 319 18.36 -14.23 0.14
CA VAL A 319 17.82 -12.88 0.08
C VAL A 319 18.51 -12.10 -1.02
N LEU A 320 19.85 -12.09 -1.03
CA LEU A 320 20.66 -11.35 -1.99
C LEU A 320 20.30 -11.65 -3.45
N ARG A 321 20.03 -12.93 -3.78
CA ARG A 321 19.62 -13.33 -5.15
C ARG A 321 18.27 -12.78 -5.60
N ARG A 322 17.45 -12.30 -4.68
CA ARG A 322 16.10 -11.80 -4.92
C ARG A 322 15.94 -10.31 -4.60
N ALA A 323 16.98 -9.74 -4.02
CA ALA A 323 16.96 -8.35 -3.58
C ALA A 323 17.33 -7.41 -4.72
N GLU A 324 16.62 -6.30 -4.79
CA GLU A 324 17.06 -5.10 -5.47
C GLU A 324 17.96 -4.31 -4.50
N LEU A 325 19.11 -3.88 -4.98
CA LEU A 325 20.06 -3.05 -4.25
C LEU A 325 20.05 -1.64 -4.84
N LEU A 326 19.74 -0.65 -4.00
CA LEU A 326 19.85 0.76 -4.34
C LEU A 326 21.26 1.26 -3.96
N GLU A 327 21.88 2.08 -4.83
CA GLU A 327 23.20 2.70 -4.62
C GLU A 327 23.16 3.78 -3.53
#